data_8b8419f665386a5e39febd84c84f845b
#
_entry.id   8b8419f665386a5e39febd84c84f845b
#
_cell.length_a   1.000
_cell.length_b   1.000
_cell.length_c   1.000
_cell.angle_alpha   90.00
_cell.angle_beta   90.00
_cell.angle_gamma   90.00
#
_symmetry.space_group_name_H-M   'P 1'
#
loop_
_entity.id
_entity.type
_entity.pdbx_description
1 polymer ?
#
loop_
_entity_poly.entity_id
_entity_poly.type
_entity_poly.pdbx_seq_one_letter_code
_entity_poly.pdbx_strand_id
1 'polypeptide(L)'
;MIKLKYNGHANISLTKDNVTILIDPFFTDNPVNKTNPNEVECDYILVSHAHFDHIGDAIDIAKRTGATIISTAEIANMAESKGCNSHGMNIGGKFNFEFGSVKVTQAIHSAGIEGGVACGFIIDFYAKTIYFAGDTALFGDIELIGRMNNIDYALLPIGDNFTMGPEEALEAVKMLKPNVVIPIHYDTWPPIAQSPQDFKKEVEKNCDAKVLIVDFNESIEI
;
A
#
# COMPACT_ATOMS: atom_id res chain seq x y z
N MET A 1 -4.92 14.61 13.48
CA MET A 1 -4.68 13.16 13.32
C MET A 1 -4.73 12.83 11.83
N ILE A 2 -4.17 11.73 11.40
CA ILE A 2 -4.25 11.25 10.02
C ILE A 2 -5.44 10.29 9.96
N LYS A 3 -6.32 10.46 8.98
CA LYS A 3 -7.39 9.52 8.68
C LYS A 3 -6.87 8.48 7.68
N LEU A 4 -6.84 7.21 8.09
CA LEU A 4 -6.59 6.07 7.21
C LEU A 4 -7.93 5.41 6.90
N LYS A 5 -8.26 5.24 5.62
CA LYS A 5 -9.42 4.48 5.16
C LYS A 5 -8.97 3.25 4.40
N TYR A 6 -9.53 2.10 4.72
CA TYR A 6 -9.31 0.85 4.03
C TYR A 6 -10.49 0.56 3.08
N ASN A 7 -10.26 0.76 1.78
CA ASN A 7 -11.30 0.55 0.76
C ASN A 7 -11.44 -0.92 0.34
N GLY A 8 -10.62 -1.81 0.92
CA GLY A 8 -10.55 -3.23 0.61
C GLY A 8 -9.38 -3.58 -0.29
N HIS A 9 -8.95 -4.85 -0.29
CA HIS A 9 -7.81 -5.38 -1.02
C HIS A 9 -6.48 -4.72 -0.58
N ALA A 10 -5.85 -3.95 -1.44
CA ALA A 10 -4.68 -3.14 -1.13
C ALA A 10 -4.97 -1.62 -1.22
N ASN A 11 -6.23 -1.24 -1.43
CA ASN A 11 -6.63 0.15 -1.66
C ASN A 11 -6.77 0.91 -0.34
N ILE A 12 -5.85 1.85 -0.12
CA ILE A 12 -5.77 2.67 1.10
C ILE A 12 -5.88 4.16 0.73
N SER A 13 -6.60 4.92 1.55
CA SER A 13 -6.57 6.37 1.51
C SER A 13 -5.97 6.92 2.80
N LEU A 14 -5.03 7.85 2.68
CA LEU A 14 -4.45 8.60 3.80
C LEU A 14 -4.84 10.07 3.62
N THR A 15 -5.54 10.64 4.60
CA THR A 15 -5.96 12.05 4.54
C THR A 15 -5.53 12.77 5.81
N LYS A 16 -4.92 13.94 5.64
CA LYS A 16 -4.67 14.91 6.72
C LYS A 16 -4.76 16.32 6.17
N ASP A 17 -5.42 17.19 6.92
CA ASP A 17 -5.71 18.56 6.51
C ASP A 17 -6.38 18.57 5.13
N ASN A 18 -5.75 19.17 4.15
CA ASN A 18 -6.25 19.24 2.76
C ASN A 18 -5.49 18.31 1.80
N VAL A 19 -4.69 17.37 2.30
CA VAL A 19 -3.91 16.45 1.46
C VAL A 19 -4.46 15.05 1.58
N THR A 20 -4.76 14.45 0.44
CA THR A 20 -5.20 13.05 0.33
C THR A 20 -4.26 12.28 -0.61
N ILE A 21 -3.73 11.16 -0.09
CA ILE A 21 -2.98 10.17 -0.85
C ILE A 21 -3.84 8.93 -1.04
N LEU A 22 -3.98 8.45 -2.26
CA LEU A 22 -4.48 7.11 -2.55
C LEU A 22 -3.30 6.16 -2.77
N ILE A 23 -3.45 4.92 -2.36
CA ILE A 23 -2.49 3.84 -2.62
C ILE A 23 -3.25 2.70 -3.27
N ASP A 24 -2.76 2.22 -4.42
CA ASP A 24 -3.32 1.13 -5.21
C ASP A 24 -4.85 1.21 -5.36
N PRO A 25 -5.37 2.24 -6.08
CA PRO A 25 -6.79 2.61 -6.07
C PRO A 25 -7.67 1.67 -6.91
N PHE A 26 -7.79 0.44 -6.48
CA PHE A 26 -8.69 -0.56 -7.05
C PHE A 26 -10.10 -0.38 -6.47
N PHE A 27 -10.95 0.39 -7.14
CA PHE A 27 -12.36 0.62 -6.78
C PHE A 27 -13.30 -0.15 -7.69
N THR A 28 -13.19 0.06 -9.02
CA THR A 28 -13.98 -0.64 -10.04
C THR A 28 -13.64 -2.13 -10.03
N ASP A 29 -14.67 -2.98 -10.10
CA ASP A 29 -14.56 -4.46 -10.04
C ASP A 29 -13.98 -5.03 -8.72
N ASN A 30 -13.77 -4.21 -7.71
CA ASN A 30 -13.43 -4.66 -6.36
C ASN A 30 -14.71 -5.07 -5.63
N PRO A 31 -14.93 -6.38 -5.38
CA PRO A 31 -16.21 -6.88 -4.86
C PRO A 31 -16.54 -6.43 -3.44
N VAL A 32 -15.54 -5.97 -2.69
CA VAL A 32 -15.73 -5.49 -1.30
C VAL A 32 -15.79 -3.97 -1.21
N ASN A 33 -15.50 -3.24 -2.30
CA ASN A 33 -15.56 -1.79 -2.33
C ASN A 33 -17.00 -1.25 -2.43
N LYS A 34 -17.26 -0.13 -1.76
CA LYS A 34 -18.53 0.61 -1.82
C LYS A 34 -18.38 2.05 -2.31
N THR A 35 -17.15 2.49 -2.56
CA THR A 35 -16.85 3.86 -2.95
C THR A 35 -16.92 3.99 -4.48
N ASN A 36 -17.62 5.01 -4.97
CA ASN A 36 -17.66 5.35 -6.40
C ASN A 36 -16.34 6.05 -6.79
N PRO A 37 -15.51 5.51 -7.69
CA PRO A 37 -14.23 6.12 -8.07
C PRO A 37 -14.38 7.51 -8.69
N ASN A 38 -15.55 7.83 -9.31
CA ASN A 38 -15.82 9.14 -9.90
C ASN A 38 -16.03 10.26 -8.86
N GLU A 39 -16.21 9.91 -7.59
CA GLU A 39 -16.42 10.86 -6.49
C GLU A 39 -15.18 10.99 -5.59
N VAL A 40 -14.14 10.19 -5.84
CA VAL A 40 -12.91 10.19 -5.05
C VAL A 40 -12.06 11.40 -5.41
N GLU A 41 -11.68 12.20 -4.44
CA GLU A 41 -10.74 13.32 -4.59
C GLU A 41 -9.40 12.98 -3.92
N CYS A 42 -8.30 13.33 -4.59
CA CYS A 42 -6.95 13.14 -4.06
C CYS A 42 -5.94 14.06 -4.75
N ASP A 43 -4.79 14.23 -4.11
CA ASP A 43 -3.66 15.03 -4.59
C ASP A 43 -2.55 14.15 -5.14
N TYR A 44 -2.40 12.95 -4.58
CA TYR A 44 -1.36 11.99 -4.96
C TYR A 44 -1.94 10.58 -5.04
N ILE A 45 -1.38 9.78 -5.96
CA ILE A 45 -1.72 8.37 -6.14
C ILE A 45 -0.42 7.57 -6.17
N LEU A 46 -0.22 6.69 -5.20
CA LEU A 46 0.89 5.75 -5.19
C LEU A 46 0.43 4.44 -5.83
N VAL A 47 1.20 3.93 -6.80
CA VAL A 47 0.92 2.64 -7.45
C VAL A 47 2.10 1.71 -7.27
N SER A 48 1.89 0.60 -6.56
CA SER A 48 2.95 -0.37 -6.25
C SER A 48 3.38 -1.17 -7.48
N HIS A 49 2.44 -1.56 -8.33
CA HIS A 49 2.68 -2.28 -9.57
C HIS A 49 1.43 -2.22 -10.48
N ALA A 50 1.54 -2.72 -11.72
CA ALA A 50 0.52 -2.50 -12.74
C ALA A 50 -0.47 -3.66 -12.92
N HIS A 51 -0.61 -4.59 -11.96
CA HIS A 51 -1.73 -5.52 -11.99
C HIS A 51 -3.05 -4.74 -11.84
N PHE A 52 -4.13 -5.27 -12.44
CA PHE A 52 -5.42 -4.58 -12.54
C PHE A 52 -6.01 -4.22 -11.17
N ASP A 53 -5.75 -5.04 -10.16
CA ASP A 53 -6.21 -4.91 -8.78
C ASP A 53 -5.36 -3.96 -7.91
N HIS A 54 -4.36 -3.31 -8.51
CA HIS A 54 -3.52 -2.29 -7.88
C HIS A 54 -3.53 -0.97 -8.66
N ILE A 55 -3.18 -0.99 -9.95
CA ILE A 55 -3.28 0.23 -10.75
C ILE A 55 -4.72 0.72 -10.88
N GLY A 56 -5.68 -0.20 -10.96
CA GLY A 56 -7.11 0.05 -10.89
C GLY A 56 -7.57 1.30 -11.63
N ASP A 57 -8.21 2.19 -10.89
CA ASP A 57 -8.76 3.46 -11.39
C ASP A 57 -7.75 4.64 -11.36
N ALA A 58 -6.45 4.37 -11.10
CA ALA A 58 -5.44 5.41 -10.90
C ALA A 58 -5.40 6.44 -12.04
N ILE A 59 -5.44 5.99 -13.29
CA ILE A 59 -5.35 6.86 -14.47
C ILE A 59 -6.57 7.77 -14.57
N ASP A 60 -7.78 7.22 -14.41
CA ASP A 60 -9.02 7.98 -14.58
C ASP A 60 -9.21 8.97 -13.42
N ILE A 61 -8.88 8.57 -12.19
CA ILE A 61 -8.89 9.47 -11.03
C ILE A 61 -7.86 10.58 -11.24
N ALA A 62 -6.60 10.27 -11.62
CA ALA A 62 -5.56 11.28 -11.83
C ALA A 62 -5.94 12.29 -12.91
N LYS A 63 -6.53 11.87 -14.04
CA LYS A 63 -7.01 12.78 -15.07
C LYS A 63 -8.09 13.72 -14.59
N ARG A 64 -9.00 13.24 -13.78
CA ARG A 64 -10.13 14.03 -13.27
C ARG A 64 -9.71 15.01 -12.18
N THR A 65 -8.87 14.57 -11.24
CA THR A 65 -8.46 15.36 -10.07
C THR A 65 -7.21 16.22 -10.31
N GLY A 66 -6.40 15.88 -11.31
CA GLY A 66 -5.07 16.46 -11.50
C GLY A 66 -4.02 15.88 -10.56
N ALA A 67 -4.33 14.81 -9.82
CA ALA A 67 -3.42 14.16 -8.89
C ALA A 67 -2.13 13.69 -9.58
N THR A 68 -1.03 13.73 -8.84
CA THR A 68 0.26 13.21 -9.32
C THR A 68 0.38 11.72 -9.00
N ILE A 69 0.58 10.88 -10.03
CA ILE A 69 0.89 9.45 -9.85
C ILE A 69 2.37 9.29 -9.49
N ILE A 70 2.65 8.66 -8.36
CA ILE A 70 3.98 8.33 -7.87
C ILE A 70 4.16 6.82 -7.97
N SER A 71 5.16 6.36 -8.72
CA SER A 71 5.42 4.93 -8.91
C SER A 71 6.83 4.69 -9.45
N THR A 72 7.12 3.43 -9.84
CA THR A 72 8.31 3.12 -10.63
C THR A 72 8.28 3.83 -11.98
N ALA A 73 9.47 4.04 -12.58
CA ALA A 73 9.60 4.84 -13.80
C ALA A 73 8.71 4.34 -14.94
N GLU A 74 8.57 3.03 -15.10
CA GLU A 74 7.77 2.42 -16.17
C GLU A 74 6.28 2.76 -16.03
N ILE A 75 5.74 2.69 -14.83
CA ILE A 75 4.34 3.05 -14.55
C ILE A 75 4.13 4.56 -14.66
N ALA A 76 5.07 5.35 -14.14
CA ALA A 76 4.99 6.82 -14.25
C ALA A 76 5.02 7.28 -15.72
N ASN A 77 5.91 6.72 -16.55
CA ASN A 77 5.99 7.01 -17.98
C ASN A 77 4.70 6.57 -18.72
N MET A 78 4.14 5.43 -18.35
CA MET A 78 2.85 4.98 -18.89
C MET A 78 1.73 5.96 -18.51
N ALA A 79 1.68 6.42 -17.25
CA ALA A 79 0.70 7.41 -16.80
C ALA A 79 0.86 8.76 -17.53
N GLU A 80 2.09 9.24 -17.71
CA GLU A 80 2.40 10.46 -18.48
C GLU A 80 1.94 10.32 -19.93
N SER A 81 2.21 9.18 -20.58
CA SER A 81 1.74 8.91 -21.95
C SER A 81 0.23 8.94 -22.10
N LYS A 82 -0.50 8.74 -21.00
CA LYS A 82 -1.97 8.84 -20.93
C LYS A 82 -2.46 10.23 -20.51
N GLY A 83 -1.55 11.20 -20.31
CA GLY A 83 -1.87 12.60 -20.01
C GLY A 83 -2.07 12.87 -18.50
N CYS A 84 -1.56 12.03 -17.62
CA CYS A 84 -1.56 12.26 -16.17
C CYS A 84 -0.29 13.00 -15.73
N ASN A 85 -0.37 13.76 -14.63
CA ASN A 85 0.83 14.16 -13.90
C ASN A 85 1.46 12.91 -13.27
N SER A 86 2.78 12.79 -13.35
CA SER A 86 3.49 11.64 -12.79
C SER A 86 4.85 12.01 -12.21
N HIS A 87 5.31 11.21 -11.24
CA HIS A 87 6.64 11.28 -10.67
C HIS A 87 7.25 9.87 -10.63
N GLY A 88 8.15 9.60 -11.57
CA GLY A 88 8.84 8.32 -11.68
C GLY A 88 9.98 8.20 -10.69
N MET A 89 10.01 7.09 -9.98
CA MET A 89 11.06 6.73 -9.03
C MET A 89 11.65 5.36 -9.37
N ASN A 90 12.58 4.85 -8.57
CA ASN A 90 13.02 3.47 -8.66
C ASN A 90 13.33 2.93 -7.25
N ILE A 91 13.45 1.60 -7.12
CA ILE A 91 13.76 0.93 -5.85
C ILE A 91 15.00 1.58 -5.21
N GLY A 92 14.87 1.93 -3.92
CA GLY A 92 15.90 2.62 -3.14
C GLY A 92 15.84 4.15 -3.23
N GLY A 93 15.14 4.71 -4.24
CA GLY A 93 14.97 6.16 -4.37
C GLY A 93 14.08 6.75 -3.28
N LYS A 94 14.38 7.98 -2.87
CA LYS A 94 13.56 8.78 -1.95
C LYS A 94 13.36 10.18 -2.54
N PHE A 95 12.15 10.71 -2.42
CA PHE A 95 11.81 12.07 -2.83
C PHE A 95 10.92 12.76 -1.79
N ASN A 96 11.08 14.09 -1.65
CA ASN A 96 10.30 14.90 -0.72
C ASN A 96 9.15 15.58 -1.47
N PHE A 97 7.93 15.43 -0.93
CA PHE A 97 6.70 16.08 -1.37
C PHE A 97 6.22 17.06 -0.29
N GLU A 98 5.17 17.82 -0.54
CA GLU A 98 4.62 18.79 0.42
C GLU A 98 4.12 18.11 1.71
N PHE A 99 3.64 16.87 1.63
CA PHE A 99 3.14 16.10 2.76
C PHE A 99 4.23 15.39 3.59
N GLY A 100 5.46 15.34 3.09
CA GLY A 100 6.57 14.58 3.68
C GLY A 100 7.43 13.92 2.62
N SER A 101 7.62 12.60 2.67
CA SER A 101 8.48 11.92 1.69
C SER A 101 7.96 10.52 1.32
N VAL A 102 8.36 10.07 0.14
CA VAL A 102 8.17 8.68 -0.32
C VAL A 102 9.53 8.08 -0.65
N LYS A 103 9.80 6.89 -0.13
CA LYS A 103 10.93 6.04 -0.51
C LYS A 103 10.39 4.74 -1.11
N VAL A 104 10.84 4.40 -2.31
CA VAL A 104 10.47 3.14 -2.97
C VAL A 104 11.31 2.00 -2.40
N THR A 105 10.66 0.93 -1.96
CA THR A 105 11.30 -0.29 -1.46
C THR A 105 11.12 -1.44 -2.45
N GLN A 106 11.96 -2.46 -2.32
CA GLN A 106 11.78 -3.70 -3.06
C GLN A 106 10.48 -4.40 -2.64
N ALA A 107 9.83 -5.04 -3.62
CA ALA A 107 8.83 -6.08 -3.43
C ALA A 107 9.15 -7.24 -4.39
N ILE A 108 8.94 -8.48 -3.94
CA ILE A 108 9.18 -9.67 -4.78
C ILE A 108 7.84 -10.13 -5.33
N HIS A 109 7.50 -9.59 -6.49
CA HIS A 109 6.27 -9.87 -7.22
C HIS A 109 6.44 -9.51 -8.70
N SER A 110 5.52 -9.97 -9.56
CA SER A 110 5.51 -9.55 -10.97
C SER A 110 4.96 -8.13 -11.11
N ALA A 111 5.49 -7.38 -12.08
CA ALA A 111 5.18 -5.95 -12.19
C ALA A 111 3.87 -5.62 -12.93
N GLY A 112 3.33 -6.56 -13.70
CA GLY A 112 2.16 -6.32 -14.57
C GLY A 112 2.40 -5.36 -15.74
N ILE A 113 3.64 -4.92 -15.94
CA ILE A 113 4.07 -4.05 -17.06
C ILE A 113 5.45 -4.48 -17.56
N GLU A 114 5.67 -4.37 -18.87
CA GLU A 114 6.94 -4.75 -19.51
C GLU A 114 8.10 -3.87 -19.00
N GLY A 115 9.19 -4.51 -18.60
CA GLY A 115 10.39 -3.85 -18.07
C GLY A 115 10.24 -3.30 -16.65
N GLY A 116 9.07 -3.36 -16.06
CA GLY A 116 8.80 -2.85 -14.72
C GLY A 116 9.20 -3.80 -13.60
N VAL A 117 9.16 -3.26 -12.39
CA VAL A 117 9.35 -3.99 -11.13
C VAL A 117 8.21 -3.65 -10.18
N ALA A 118 7.79 -4.61 -9.37
CA ALA A 118 6.89 -4.34 -8.25
C ALA A 118 7.64 -3.65 -7.10
N CYS A 119 6.96 -2.84 -6.34
CA CYS A 119 7.56 -2.10 -5.22
C CYS A 119 6.61 -1.94 -4.04
N GLY A 120 7.19 -1.68 -2.88
CA GLY A 120 6.52 -1.12 -1.73
C GLY A 120 6.94 0.33 -1.50
N PHE A 121 6.40 0.95 -0.46
CA PHE A 121 6.68 2.35 -0.11
C PHE A 121 6.92 2.52 1.38
N ILE A 122 7.94 3.30 1.74
CA ILE A 122 8.00 3.99 3.03
C ILE A 122 7.46 5.41 2.78
N ILE A 123 6.40 5.74 3.46
CA ILE A 123 5.70 7.02 3.32
C ILE A 123 5.85 7.77 4.64
N ASP A 124 6.66 8.83 4.64
CA ASP A 124 6.64 9.79 5.74
C ASP A 124 5.48 10.77 5.47
N PHE A 125 4.35 10.54 6.13
CA PHE A 125 3.16 11.36 5.99
C PHE A 125 2.96 12.19 7.25
N TYR A 126 3.34 13.46 7.17
CA TYR A 126 3.45 14.37 8.31
C TYR A 126 4.34 13.77 9.42
N ALA A 127 3.75 13.40 10.56
CA ALA A 127 4.48 12.90 11.73
C ALA A 127 4.48 11.36 11.85
N LYS A 128 4.08 10.63 10.80
CA LYS A 128 3.98 9.17 10.80
C LYS A 128 4.77 8.56 9.66
N THR A 129 5.48 7.49 9.97
CA THR A 129 6.16 6.65 8.99
C THR A 129 5.33 5.39 8.74
N ILE A 130 4.84 5.25 7.52
CA ILE A 130 3.96 4.17 7.08
C ILE A 130 4.71 3.32 6.06
N TYR A 131 4.83 2.02 6.32
CA TYR A 131 5.32 1.05 5.33
C TYR A 131 4.14 0.37 4.67
N PHE A 132 4.01 0.55 3.37
CA PHE A 132 3.10 -0.20 2.50
C PHE A 132 3.93 -1.22 1.72
N ALA A 133 3.73 -2.50 1.97
CA ALA A 133 4.56 -3.54 1.37
C ALA A 133 4.29 -3.76 -0.12
N GLY A 134 3.08 -3.39 -0.59
CA GLY A 134 2.58 -3.85 -1.89
C GLY A 134 2.37 -5.36 -1.90
N ASP A 135 2.27 -5.94 -3.08
CA ASP A 135 2.27 -7.38 -3.24
C ASP A 135 3.70 -7.89 -3.20
N THR A 136 3.96 -8.79 -2.26
CA THR A 136 5.30 -9.35 -2.09
C THR A 136 5.28 -10.72 -1.43
N ALA A 137 6.22 -11.57 -1.81
CA ALA A 137 6.67 -12.69 -1.00
C ALA A 137 7.49 -12.19 0.19
N LEU A 138 7.75 -13.06 1.17
CA LEU A 138 8.74 -12.81 2.23
C LEU A 138 10.15 -12.80 1.63
N PHE A 139 10.98 -11.82 2.00
CA PHE A 139 12.37 -11.73 1.58
C PHE A 139 13.28 -11.14 2.68
N GLY A 140 14.57 -11.49 2.65
CA GLY A 140 15.49 -11.17 3.74
C GLY A 140 15.69 -9.69 4.01
N ASP A 141 15.66 -8.83 2.98
CA ASP A 141 15.92 -7.40 3.13
C ASP A 141 14.76 -6.63 3.79
N ILE A 142 13.64 -7.29 4.08
CA ILE A 142 12.58 -6.75 4.97
C ILE A 142 13.18 -6.35 6.33
N GLU A 143 14.14 -7.13 6.86
CA GLU A 143 14.85 -6.78 8.08
C GLU A 143 15.62 -5.46 7.94
N LEU A 144 16.26 -5.24 6.81
CA LEU A 144 16.99 -4.01 6.53
C LEU A 144 16.04 -2.80 6.44
N ILE A 145 14.85 -2.98 5.85
CA ILE A 145 13.82 -1.95 5.82
C ILE A 145 13.43 -1.56 7.25
N GLY A 146 13.15 -2.53 8.13
CA GLY A 146 12.79 -2.29 9.53
C GLY A 146 13.92 -1.62 10.31
N ARG A 147 15.16 -2.09 10.13
CA ARG A 147 16.33 -1.55 10.84
C ARG A 147 16.66 -0.10 10.47
N MET A 148 16.36 0.31 9.24
CA MET A 148 16.66 1.65 8.74
C MET A 148 15.53 2.66 8.92
N ASN A 149 14.33 2.22 9.31
CA ASN A 149 13.16 3.08 9.41
C ASN A 149 12.40 2.78 10.71
N ASN A 150 12.02 3.82 11.44
CA ASN A 150 11.13 3.67 12.60
C ASN A 150 9.67 3.63 12.10
N ILE A 151 9.17 2.43 11.82
CA ILE A 151 7.86 2.24 11.20
C ILE A 151 6.77 2.33 12.26
N ASP A 152 5.89 3.35 12.14
CA ASP A 152 4.71 3.46 12.99
C ASP A 152 3.64 2.45 12.57
N TYR A 153 3.36 2.33 11.28
CA TYR A 153 2.35 1.45 10.71
C TYR A 153 2.91 0.64 9.54
N ALA A 154 2.76 -0.67 9.58
CA ALA A 154 3.07 -1.56 8.46
C ALA A 154 1.79 -2.15 7.89
N LEU A 155 1.51 -1.92 6.60
CA LEU A 155 0.43 -2.51 5.85
C LEU A 155 0.99 -3.70 5.09
N LEU A 156 0.61 -4.92 5.51
CA LEU A 156 1.19 -6.16 5.01
C LEU A 156 0.12 -7.05 4.37
N PRO A 157 0.38 -7.60 3.18
CA PRO A 157 -0.51 -8.59 2.58
C PRO A 157 -0.48 -9.88 3.39
N ILE A 158 -1.64 -10.50 3.57
CA ILE A 158 -1.80 -11.78 4.26
C ILE A 158 -2.59 -12.80 3.44
N GLY A 159 -2.87 -12.51 2.16
CA GLY A 159 -3.79 -13.27 1.33
C GLY A 159 -3.31 -14.66 0.95
N ASP A 160 -1.99 -14.93 1.06
CA ASP A 160 -1.38 -16.15 0.52
C ASP A 160 -1.55 -16.25 -1.01
N ASN A 161 -1.38 -17.41 -1.60
CA ASN A 161 -1.52 -17.71 -3.02
C ASN A 161 -0.80 -16.75 -3.99
N PHE A 162 -0.95 -15.43 -3.85
CA PHE A 162 -0.30 -14.41 -4.70
C PHE A 162 0.73 -13.56 -3.94
N THR A 163 0.67 -13.54 -2.62
CA THR A 163 1.52 -12.73 -1.73
C THR A 163 1.98 -13.56 -0.54
N MET A 164 2.55 -12.91 0.48
CA MET A 164 2.74 -13.58 1.78
C MET A 164 1.42 -14.10 2.32
N GLY A 165 1.45 -15.30 2.92
CA GLY A 165 0.40 -15.79 3.79
C GLY A 165 0.58 -15.28 5.24
N PRO A 166 -0.37 -15.61 6.15
CA PRO A 166 -0.30 -15.15 7.55
C PRO A 166 0.97 -15.53 8.29
N GLU A 167 1.54 -16.73 8.02
CA GLU A 167 2.78 -17.21 8.65
C GLU A 167 3.98 -16.40 8.20
N GLU A 168 4.12 -16.14 6.89
CA GLU A 168 5.20 -15.33 6.33
C GLU A 168 5.07 -13.87 6.72
N ALA A 169 3.85 -13.33 6.77
CA ALA A 169 3.59 -11.98 7.24
C ALA A 169 3.95 -11.82 8.73
N LEU A 170 3.75 -12.84 9.58
CA LEU A 170 4.25 -12.85 10.95
C LEU A 170 5.79 -12.76 11.00
N GLU A 171 6.51 -13.49 10.16
CA GLU A 171 7.97 -13.37 10.06
C GLU A 171 8.38 -11.96 9.58
N ALA A 172 7.66 -11.40 8.59
CA ALA A 172 7.88 -10.02 8.16
C ALA A 172 7.70 -9.01 9.31
N VAL A 173 6.72 -9.20 10.19
CA VAL A 173 6.53 -8.35 11.39
C VAL A 173 7.73 -8.45 12.35
N LYS A 174 8.25 -9.66 12.59
CA LYS A 174 9.44 -9.87 13.42
C LYS A 174 10.69 -9.17 12.86
N MET A 175 10.81 -9.13 11.53
CA MET A 175 11.91 -8.47 10.83
C MET A 175 11.77 -6.94 10.79
N LEU A 176 10.58 -6.44 10.49
CA LEU A 176 10.26 -5.00 10.39
C LEU A 176 10.21 -4.30 11.74
N LYS A 177 9.69 -4.98 12.77
CA LYS A 177 9.44 -4.45 14.13
C LYS A 177 8.66 -3.13 14.13
N PRO A 178 7.49 -3.05 13.45
CA PRO A 178 6.67 -1.86 13.45
C PRO A 178 5.94 -1.70 14.78
N ASN A 179 5.44 -0.48 15.07
CA ASN A 179 4.57 -0.28 16.24
C ASN A 179 3.19 -0.94 16.05
N VAL A 180 2.65 -0.82 14.84
CA VAL A 180 1.32 -1.33 14.47
C VAL A 180 1.36 -2.01 13.11
N VAL A 181 0.62 -3.10 12.97
CA VAL A 181 0.39 -3.81 11.69
C VAL A 181 -1.07 -3.70 11.29
N ILE A 182 -1.31 -3.44 10.02
CA ILE A 182 -2.65 -3.47 9.41
C ILE A 182 -2.59 -4.54 8.31
N PRO A 183 -3.30 -5.68 8.47
CA PRO A 183 -3.39 -6.68 7.41
C PRO A 183 -4.20 -6.15 6.23
N ILE A 184 -3.71 -6.42 5.02
CA ILE A 184 -4.35 -6.06 3.75
C ILE A 184 -4.33 -7.25 2.79
N HIS A 185 -4.92 -7.09 1.60
CA HIS A 185 -4.89 -8.06 0.50
C HIS A 185 -5.41 -9.45 0.90
N TYR A 186 -6.58 -9.49 1.53
CA TYR A 186 -7.27 -10.73 1.94
C TYR A 186 -8.78 -10.61 1.70
N ASP A 187 -9.49 -11.74 1.65
CA ASP A 187 -10.95 -11.86 1.54
C ASP A 187 -11.61 -11.15 0.35
N THR A 188 -10.85 -10.63 -0.61
CA THR A 188 -11.41 -10.05 -1.84
C THR A 188 -11.96 -11.14 -2.75
N TRP A 189 -11.26 -12.27 -2.83
CA TRP A 189 -11.64 -13.46 -3.60
C TRP A 189 -11.36 -14.73 -2.83
N PRO A 190 -12.08 -15.86 -3.14
CA PRO A 190 -11.88 -17.12 -2.43
C PRO A 190 -10.42 -17.61 -2.33
N PRO A 191 -9.55 -17.48 -3.35
CA PRO A 191 -8.16 -17.93 -3.24
C PRO A 191 -7.31 -17.19 -2.19
N ILE A 192 -7.72 -15.99 -1.78
CA ILE A 192 -7.02 -15.17 -0.79
C ILE A 192 -7.84 -14.99 0.51
N ALA A 193 -8.75 -15.94 0.77
CA ALA A 193 -9.54 -15.94 2.01
C ALA A 193 -8.65 -16.27 3.22
N GLN A 194 -8.56 -15.36 4.19
CA GLN A 194 -7.75 -15.49 5.41
C GLN A 194 -8.49 -14.95 6.63
N SER A 195 -8.07 -15.39 7.82
CA SER A 195 -8.57 -14.86 9.10
C SER A 195 -7.65 -13.77 9.64
N PRO A 196 -7.96 -12.47 9.49
CA PRO A 196 -7.15 -11.41 10.08
C PRO A 196 -7.17 -11.47 11.61
N GLN A 197 -8.21 -12.07 12.22
CA GLN A 197 -8.30 -12.29 13.67
C GLN A 197 -7.29 -13.31 14.16
N ASP A 198 -7.08 -14.40 13.42
CA ASP A 198 -6.07 -15.40 13.79
C ASP A 198 -4.66 -14.87 13.54
N PHE A 199 -4.43 -14.14 12.45
CA PHE A 199 -3.19 -13.41 12.22
C PHE A 199 -2.89 -12.45 13.38
N LYS A 200 -3.87 -11.66 13.82
CA LYS A 200 -3.74 -10.77 14.99
C LYS A 200 -3.29 -11.52 16.24
N LYS A 201 -3.93 -12.63 16.58
CA LYS A 201 -3.58 -13.44 17.76
C LYS A 201 -2.12 -13.91 17.70
N GLU A 202 -1.69 -14.42 16.54
CA GLU A 202 -0.32 -14.91 16.38
C GLU A 202 0.71 -13.79 16.40
N VAL A 203 0.44 -12.63 15.80
CA VAL A 203 1.35 -11.47 15.87
C VAL A 203 1.47 -10.96 17.30
N GLU A 204 0.36 -10.67 17.98
CA GLU A 204 0.36 -10.09 19.34
C GLU A 204 0.89 -11.06 20.42
N LYS A 205 0.92 -12.37 20.16
CA LYS A 205 1.54 -13.38 20.99
C LYS A 205 3.06 -13.46 20.81
N ASN A 206 3.59 -13.16 19.61
CA ASN A 206 4.98 -13.43 19.25
C ASN A 206 5.80 -12.14 19.01
N CYS A 207 5.16 -10.97 18.96
CA CYS A 207 5.78 -9.68 18.67
C CYS A 207 5.23 -8.60 19.62
N ASP A 208 5.99 -7.51 19.79
CA ASP A 208 5.54 -6.32 20.54
C ASP A 208 4.56 -5.45 19.71
N ALA A 209 4.47 -5.69 18.42
CA ALA A 209 3.58 -4.96 17.52
C ALA A 209 2.11 -5.22 17.85
N LYS A 210 1.27 -4.18 17.75
CA LYS A 210 -0.19 -4.33 17.80
C LYS A 210 -0.74 -4.58 16.41
N VAL A 211 -1.85 -5.30 16.29
CA VAL A 211 -2.56 -5.47 15.02
C VAL A 211 -3.89 -4.73 15.05
N LEU A 212 -4.08 -3.81 14.12
CA LEU A 212 -5.34 -3.14 13.88
C LEU A 212 -6.02 -3.75 12.65
N ILE A 213 -7.15 -4.40 12.87
CA ILE A 213 -8.00 -4.86 11.79
C ILE A 213 -8.96 -3.72 11.46
N VAL A 214 -8.89 -3.21 10.24
CA VAL A 214 -9.80 -2.19 9.72
C VAL A 214 -10.79 -2.87 8.81
N ASP A 215 -12.07 -2.71 9.07
CA ASP A 215 -13.11 -3.28 8.22
C ASP A 215 -13.13 -2.59 6.84
N PHE A 216 -13.57 -3.31 5.82
CA PHE A 216 -13.66 -2.76 4.47
C PHE A 216 -14.56 -1.52 4.42
N ASN A 217 -14.08 -0.48 3.77
CA ASN A 217 -14.68 0.84 3.61
C ASN A 217 -14.74 1.69 4.89
N GLU A 218 -14.17 1.20 5.99
CA GLU A 218 -14.10 1.93 7.25
C GLU A 218 -12.83 2.76 7.38
N SER A 219 -12.86 3.72 8.29
CA SER A 219 -11.75 4.64 8.56
C SER A 219 -11.35 4.60 10.02
N ILE A 220 -10.06 4.73 10.26
CA ILE A 220 -9.50 4.93 11.59
C ILE A 220 -8.66 6.21 11.64
N GLU A 221 -8.46 6.75 12.82
CA GLU A 221 -7.49 7.81 13.08
C GLU A 221 -6.16 7.21 13.56
N ILE A 222 -5.05 7.66 12.96
CA ILE A 222 -3.70 7.18 13.24
C ILE A 222 -2.74 8.33 13.55
#